data_196f54989692992adc597b75a517e46b
#
_entry.id   196f54989692992adc597b75a517e46b
#
_cell.length_a   1.000
_cell.length_b   1.000
_cell.length_c   1.000
_cell.angle_alpha   90.00
_cell.angle_beta   90.00
_cell.angle_gamma   90.00
#
_symmetry.space_group_name_H-M   'P 1'
#
loop_
_entity.id
_entity.type
_entity.pdbx_description
1 polymer ?
#
loop_
_entity_poly.entity_id
_entity_poly.type
_entity_poly.pdbx_seq_one_letter_code
_entity_poly.pdbx_strand_id
1 'polypeptide(L)'
;MSPVVIDLETTIRGGKDHGSSPYWPENQLVAIGARTDTGYVSWYLDGSSTSPDKVIWWWKEKSHTARKGETTLLCGHNIGFDLKWLLRVGAIELEDLQRIRIWDTQQAEYLLSGQAHLYPSLDDCCKEIGLPSKDDKIKEYWKTGVDTFDIPKNELLDYLGRDVMNTWELYRYQMEIFKELPELMTLAQVKMEDILFTTLMEHHGMAFDLSKADVHRVELEKLIALTQYLWDDAMLSLARDKFIPEEWHPSITSGRDVGILLFGGEAKWEEEELTGEVFKTGARKGQPKTRKVERTSPVGALSTSVPGQANKTGWKTDDDILQCVMHEHVPGIAPHNVAKLVLEHRAYTKELSTYITGYSSMVSPGDMMIHPSINHCSTATGRQSCTKPNLQNVSGVEN
;
A
#
# COMPACT_ATOMS: atom_id res chain seq x y z
N MET A 1 31.68 4.15 -17.55
CA MET A 1 31.65 4.94 -16.28
C MET A 1 31.57 3.91 -15.16
N SER A 2 32.44 3.98 -14.18
CA SER A 2 32.40 3.05 -13.05
C SER A 2 31.35 3.48 -12.06
N PRO A 3 30.49 2.60 -11.55
CA PRO A 3 29.45 2.97 -10.62
C PRO A 3 29.99 3.24 -9.22
N VAL A 4 29.25 4.05 -8.47
CA VAL A 4 29.26 4.05 -7.01
C VAL A 4 28.08 3.19 -6.58
N VAL A 5 28.32 1.99 -6.07
CA VAL A 5 27.25 1.12 -5.53
C VAL A 5 27.01 1.50 -4.08
N ILE A 6 25.75 1.70 -3.73
CA ILE A 6 25.34 2.05 -2.35
C ILE A 6 24.24 1.11 -1.85
N ASP A 7 24.16 1.01 -0.53
CA ASP A 7 23.06 0.39 0.20
C ASP A 7 22.93 1.03 1.57
N LEU A 8 21.73 1.15 2.11
CA LEU A 8 21.41 1.85 3.35
C LEU A 8 20.66 0.96 4.32
N GLU A 9 20.99 1.07 5.61
CA GLU A 9 20.24 0.47 6.70
C GLU A 9 19.50 1.53 7.50
N THR A 10 18.22 1.31 7.75
CA THR A 10 17.32 2.28 8.37
C THR A 10 16.44 1.66 9.43
N THR A 11 15.94 2.46 10.37
CA THR A 11 14.90 2.00 11.30
C THR A 11 13.55 1.85 10.61
N ILE A 12 12.64 1.06 11.21
CA ILE A 12 11.28 0.78 10.69
C ILE A 12 10.27 1.15 11.78
N ARG A 13 10.20 2.42 12.15
CA ARG A 13 9.35 2.94 13.24
C ARG A 13 8.04 3.57 12.75
N GLY A 14 7.85 3.69 11.45
CA GLY A 14 6.66 4.30 10.87
C GLY A 14 5.41 3.42 10.86
N GLY A 15 5.44 2.25 11.49
CA GLY A 15 4.30 1.33 11.55
C GLY A 15 3.86 0.84 10.17
N LYS A 16 2.56 0.52 10.04
CA LYS A 16 1.99 -0.03 8.81
C LYS A 16 1.99 0.98 7.65
N ASP A 17 1.69 2.24 7.96
CA ASP A 17 1.46 3.27 6.93
C ASP A 17 2.76 3.88 6.42
N HIS A 18 3.73 4.14 7.29
CA HIS A 18 4.98 4.82 6.94
C HIS A 18 6.19 3.89 6.83
N GLY A 19 6.21 2.74 7.56
CA GLY A 19 7.32 1.77 7.50
C GLY A 19 8.67 2.41 7.78
N SER A 20 9.61 2.24 6.85
CA SER A 20 10.96 2.83 6.85
C SER A 20 11.06 4.14 6.04
N SER A 21 9.95 4.86 5.87
CA SER A 21 9.93 6.13 5.12
C SER A 21 10.88 7.16 5.76
N PRO A 22 11.73 7.84 4.97
CA PRO A 22 12.60 8.92 5.47
C PRO A 22 11.80 10.15 5.96
N TYR A 23 10.53 10.26 5.59
CA TYR A 23 9.67 11.40 5.96
C TYR A 23 8.97 11.19 7.30
N TRP A 24 8.98 9.97 7.84
CA TRP A 24 8.49 9.72 9.19
C TRP A 24 9.54 10.13 10.23
N PRO A 25 9.24 11.08 11.16
CA PRO A 25 10.24 11.71 12.01
C PRO A 25 11.00 10.76 12.95
N GLU A 26 10.37 9.63 13.31
CA GLU A 26 10.98 8.64 14.20
C GLU A 26 11.95 7.71 13.46
N ASN A 27 11.89 7.64 12.14
CA ASN A 27 12.80 6.85 11.34
C ASN A 27 14.16 7.54 11.23
N GLN A 28 15.21 6.73 11.25
CA GLN A 28 16.58 7.18 11.21
C GLN A 28 17.40 6.33 10.25
N LEU A 29 18.37 6.97 9.64
CA LEU A 29 19.42 6.30 8.89
C LEU A 29 20.42 5.73 9.88
N VAL A 30 20.69 4.43 9.83
CA VAL A 30 21.54 3.70 10.80
C VAL A 30 22.93 3.43 10.25
N ALA A 31 23.01 2.98 9.00
CA ALA A 31 24.28 2.70 8.36
C ALA A 31 24.22 2.97 6.85
N ILE A 32 25.38 3.27 6.27
CA ILE A 32 25.56 3.45 4.83
C ILE A 32 26.76 2.63 4.40
N GLY A 33 26.60 1.84 3.34
CA GLY A 33 27.68 1.16 2.64
C GLY A 33 27.88 1.73 1.26
N ALA A 34 29.12 1.89 0.81
CA ALA A 34 29.42 2.32 -0.53
C ALA A 34 30.64 1.58 -1.10
N ARG A 35 30.57 1.24 -2.39
CA ARG A 35 31.67 0.60 -3.13
C ARG A 35 31.95 1.34 -4.42
N THR A 36 33.25 1.53 -4.67
CA THR A 36 33.80 2.01 -5.94
C THR A 36 34.86 1.02 -6.44
N ASP A 37 35.48 1.27 -7.59
CA ASP A 37 36.64 0.49 -8.06
C ASP A 37 37.82 0.53 -7.05
N THR A 38 37.90 1.56 -6.24
CA THR A 38 39.00 1.73 -5.27
C THR A 38 38.77 1.01 -3.96
N GLY A 39 37.57 0.45 -3.73
CA GLY A 39 37.24 -0.35 -2.54
C GLY A 39 35.87 -0.06 -1.94
N TYR A 40 35.62 -0.71 -0.80
CA TYR A 40 34.41 -0.60 0.01
C TYR A 40 34.65 0.29 1.23
N VAL A 41 33.66 1.08 1.59
CA VAL A 41 33.63 1.88 2.81
C VAL A 41 32.22 1.78 3.45
N SER A 42 32.16 1.87 4.76
CA SER A 42 30.90 1.93 5.49
C SER A 42 30.94 2.90 6.64
N TRP A 43 29.78 3.43 7.00
CA TRP A 43 29.57 4.32 8.14
C TRP A 43 28.41 3.82 8.97
N TYR A 44 28.57 3.83 10.29
CA TYR A 44 27.52 3.60 11.23
C TYR A 44 27.19 4.93 11.95
N LEU A 45 25.92 5.31 11.94
CA LEU A 45 25.45 6.63 12.38
C LEU A 45 24.88 6.51 13.79
N ASP A 46 25.75 6.42 14.80
CA ASP A 46 25.37 6.27 16.20
C ASP A 46 25.18 7.60 16.96
N GLY A 47 25.21 8.72 16.25
CA GLY A 47 25.05 10.05 16.81
C GLY A 47 26.29 10.60 17.56
N SER A 48 27.33 9.78 17.79
CA SER A 48 28.46 10.18 18.65
C SER A 48 29.68 10.73 17.91
N SER A 49 29.94 10.32 16.67
CA SER A 49 31.16 10.77 15.94
C SER A 49 31.07 10.69 14.41
N THR A 50 30.08 9.99 13.90
CA THR A 50 29.83 9.89 12.45
C THR A 50 28.54 10.63 12.13
N SER A 51 28.64 11.96 12.12
CA SER A 51 27.53 12.78 11.68
C SER A 51 27.26 12.50 10.20
N PRO A 52 26.03 12.70 9.72
CA PRO A 52 25.72 12.76 8.29
C PRO A 52 26.74 13.60 7.50
N ASP A 53 27.40 14.57 8.16
CA ASP A 53 28.44 15.43 7.58
C ASP A 53 29.62 14.68 6.97
N LYS A 54 30.02 13.52 7.50
CA LYS A 54 31.11 12.72 6.90
C LYS A 54 30.66 12.00 5.62
N VAL A 55 29.41 11.54 5.59
CA VAL A 55 28.80 10.96 4.39
C VAL A 55 28.60 12.06 3.35
N ILE A 56 28.08 13.21 3.78
CA ILE A 56 27.94 14.43 2.97
C ILE A 56 29.30 14.85 2.44
N TRP A 57 30.33 14.88 3.29
CA TRP A 57 31.68 15.23 2.86
C TRP A 57 32.24 14.22 1.86
N TRP A 58 32.13 12.91 2.14
CA TRP A 58 32.60 11.85 1.23
C TRP A 58 31.89 11.92 -0.11
N TRP A 59 30.59 12.10 -0.09
CA TRP A 59 29.78 12.27 -1.29
C TRP A 59 30.20 13.54 -2.06
N LYS A 60 30.32 14.66 -1.35
CA LYS A 60 30.78 15.93 -1.94
C LYS A 60 32.21 15.85 -2.48
N GLU A 61 33.08 15.09 -1.87
CA GLU A 61 34.44 14.87 -2.37
C GLU A 61 34.45 13.97 -3.62
N LYS A 62 33.65 12.91 -3.63
CA LYS A 62 33.49 12.02 -4.80
C LYS A 62 32.71 12.71 -5.92
N SER A 63 31.68 13.49 -5.61
CA SER A 63 30.95 14.34 -6.57
C SER A 63 31.71 15.58 -7.00
N HIS A 64 32.84 15.92 -6.32
CA HIS A 64 33.77 16.97 -6.82
C HIS A 64 34.41 16.59 -8.16
N THR A 65 34.53 15.31 -8.46
CA THR A 65 34.80 14.87 -9.83
C THR A 65 33.66 15.29 -10.77
N ALA A 66 32.42 15.25 -10.32
CA ALA A 66 31.26 15.74 -11.07
C ALA A 66 31.21 17.29 -11.19
N ARG A 67 31.82 18.06 -10.25
CA ARG A 67 31.93 19.53 -10.38
C ARG A 67 32.76 19.99 -11.59
N LYS A 68 33.55 19.09 -12.16
CA LYS A 68 34.25 19.32 -13.44
C LYS A 68 33.42 18.98 -14.69
N GLY A 69 32.10 18.77 -14.54
CA GLY A 69 31.23 18.42 -15.64
C GLY A 69 31.07 16.90 -15.87
N GLU A 70 31.65 16.06 -15.05
CA GLU A 70 31.50 14.61 -15.14
C GLU A 70 30.21 14.14 -14.41
N THR A 71 29.53 13.18 -15.02
CA THR A 71 28.33 12.56 -14.47
C THR A 71 28.73 11.38 -13.58
N THR A 72 28.12 11.24 -12.39
CA THR A 72 28.30 10.08 -11.52
C THR A 72 27.22 9.04 -11.80
N LEU A 73 27.60 7.76 -11.93
CA LEU A 73 26.68 6.64 -11.99
C LEU A 73 26.50 6.07 -10.57
N LEU A 74 25.30 6.21 -10.01
CA LEU A 74 24.92 5.65 -8.73
C LEU A 74 24.15 4.36 -8.96
N CYS A 75 24.55 3.27 -8.29
CA CYS A 75 23.92 1.96 -8.45
C CYS A 75 23.44 1.42 -7.10
N GLY A 76 22.27 0.82 -7.08
CA GLY A 76 21.68 0.15 -5.92
C GLY A 76 20.65 -0.89 -6.33
N HIS A 77 20.09 -1.59 -5.36
CA HIS A 77 18.97 -2.50 -5.58
C HIS A 77 17.71 -1.86 -5.00
N ASN A 78 16.77 -1.42 -5.83
CA ASN A 78 15.68 -0.51 -5.47
C ASN A 78 16.22 0.87 -5.03
N ILE A 79 17.10 1.43 -5.85
CA ILE A 79 17.88 2.65 -5.57
C ILE A 79 17.02 3.88 -5.22
N GLY A 80 15.75 3.92 -5.66
CA GLY A 80 14.83 4.99 -5.32
C GLY A 80 14.62 5.15 -3.82
N PHE A 81 14.70 4.06 -3.06
CA PHE A 81 14.65 4.08 -1.60
C PHE A 81 15.87 4.81 -1.02
N ASP A 82 17.06 4.44 -1.45
CA ASP A 82 18.33 5.02 -0.96
C ASP A 82 18.44 6.50 -1.32
N LEU A 83 18.05 6.87 -2.54
CA LEU A 83 18.04 8.27 -2.99
C LEU A 83 17.16 9.16 -2.11
N LYS A 84 15.96 8.70 -1.73
CA LYS A 84 15.06 9.45 -0.83
C LYS A 84 15.71 9.70 0.54
N TRP A 85 16.40 8.71 1.09
CA TRP A 85 17.13 8.86 2.33
C TRP A 85 18.32 9.82 2.20
N LEU A 86 19.10 9.71 1.13
CA LEU A 86 20.23 10.62 0.88
C LEU A 86 19.77 12.07 0.70
N LEU A 87 18.64 12.30 0.00
CA LEU A 87 18.01 13.63 -0.10
C LEU A 87 17.54 14.13 1.26
N ARG A 88 16.87 13.27 2.05
CA ARG A 88 16.32 13.67 3.35
C ARG A 88 17.36 14.07 4.36
N VAL A 89 18.51 13.38 4.39
CA VAL A 89 19.62 13.70 5.30
C VAL A 89 20.58 14.78 4.74
N GLY A 90 20.29 15.31 3.55
CA GLY A 90 21.12 16.34 2.91
C GLY A 90 22.48 15.83 2.40
N ALA A 91 22.62 14.51 2.22
CA ALA A 91 23.82 13.92 1.60
C ALA A 91 23.90 14.22 0.11
N ILE A 92 22.73 14.31 -0.54
CA ILE A 92 22.52 14.74 -1.93
C ILE A 92 21.56 15.90 -1.91
N GLU A 93 21.84 16.94 -2.70
CA GLU A 93 20.95 18.06 -2.94
C GLU A 93 20.17 17.85 -4.25
N LEU A 94 19.05 18.54 -4.43
CA LEU A 94 18.21 18.39 -5.64
C LEU A 94 18.99 18.76 -6.92
N GLU A 95 19.89 19.72 -6.83
CA GLU A 95 20.76 20.16 -7.93
C GLU A 95 21.77 19.08 -8.35
N ASP A 96 22.19 18.22 -7.42
CA ASP A 96 23.11 17.11 -7.69
C ASP A 96 22.48 16.07 -8.62
N LEU A 97 21.15 15.89 -8.55
CA LEU A 97 20.43 14.92 -9.37
C LEU A 97 20.55 15.17 -10.87
N GLN A 98 20.80 16.41 -11.30
CA GLN A 98 21.06 16.72 -12.70
C GLN A 98 22.36 16.09 -13.22
N ARG A 99 23.27 15.71 -12.31
CA ARG A 99 24.59 15.15 -12.59
C ARG A 99 24.71 13.69 -12.18
N ILE A 100 23.64 13.10 -11.65
CA ILE A 100 23.55 11.70 -11.27
C ILE A 100 22.86 10.94 -12.38
N ARG A 101 23.45 9.83 -12.81
CA ARG A 101 22.78 8.75 -13.51
C ARG A 101 22.58 7.63 -12.51
N ILE A 102 21.52 6.88 -12.65
CA ILE A 102 21.29 5.74 -11.76
C ILE A 102 21.30 4.44 -12.52
N TRP A 103 21.58 3.35 -11.79
CA TRP A 103 21.31 2.00 -12.20
C TRP A 103 20.64 1.26 -11.06
N ASP A 104 19.44 0.82 -11.28
CA ASP A 104 18.66 0.02 -10.34
C ASP A 104 18.74 -1.45 -10.77
N THR A 105 19.42 -2.27 -9.98
CA THR A 105 19.60 -3.68 -10.30
C THR A 105 18.29 -4.47 -10.19
N GLN A 106 17.32 -4.04 -9.40
CA GLN A 106 15.98 -4.62 -9.33
C GLN A 106 15.22 -4.38 -10.63
N GLN A 107 15.20 -3.13 -11.11
CA GLN A 107 14.55 -2.76 -12.37
C GLN A 107 15.21 -3.46 -13.56
N ALA A 108 16.53 -3.56 -13.54
CA ALA A 108 17.27 -4.26 -14.59
C ALA A 108 16.89 -5.74 -14.67
N GLU A 109 16.80 -6.43 -13.52
CA GLU A 109 16.39 -7.83 -13.44
C GLU A 109 14.95 -8.04 -13.93
N TYR A 110 14.04 -7.16 -13.49
CA TYR A 110 12.66 -7.19 -13.95
C TYR A 110 12.57 -7.07 -15.49
N LEU A 111 13.38 -6.22 -16.14
CA LEU A 111 13.44 -6.11 -17.60
C LEU A 111 14.06 -7.34 -18.25
N LEU A 112 15.15 -7.89 -17.70
CA LEU A 112 15.82 -9.10 -18.22
C LEU A 112 14.90 -10.32 -18.17
N SER A 113 14.04 -10.42 -17.16
CA SER A 113 13.01 -11.48 -17.06
C SER A 113 11.84 -11.32 -18.02
N GLY A 114 11.81 -10.29 -18.86
CA GLY A 114 10.65 -9.94 -19.69
C GLY A 114 9.43 -9.55 -18.85
N GLN A 115 9.64 -8.92 -17.70
CA GLN A 115 8.62 -8.47 -16.74
C GLN A 115 7.86 -9.62 -16.04
N ALA A 116 8.39 -10.83 -16.10
CA ALA A 116 7.80 -12.00 -15.45
C ALA A 116 8.13 -12.07 -13.94
N HIS A 117 9.32 -11.62 -13.56
CA HIS A 117 9.81 -11.62 -12.19
C HIS A 117 9.46 -10.28 -11.51
N LEU A 118 8.31 -10.24 -10.80
CA LEU A 118 7.85 -9.04 -10.12
C LEU A 118 8.62 -8.84 -8.79
N TYR A 119 9.05 -7.62 -8.52
CA TYR A 119 9.81 -7.26 -7.31
C TYR A 119 10.98 -8.21 -7.03
N PRO A 120 11.89 -8.46 -8.01
CA PRO A 120 13.01 -9.36 -7.78
C PRO A 120 13.83 -8.90 -6.58
N SER A 121 13.98 -9.75 -5.56
CA SER A 121 14.81 -9.41 -4.40
C SER A 121 16.29 -9.58 -4.74
N LEU A 122 17.17 -8.83 -4.05
CA LEU A 122 18.61 -8.98 -4.23
C LEU A 122 19.06 -10.43 -3.97
N ASP A 123 18.46 -11.08 -2.95
CA ASP A 123 18.77 -12.46 -2.59
C ASP A 123 18.39 -13.47 -3.68
N ASP A 124 17.21 -13.27 -4.32
CA ASP A 124 16.78 -14.13 -5.42
C ASP A 124 17.69 -13.95 -6.67
N CYS A 125 17.96 -12.70 -7.03
CA CYS A 125 18.88 -12.39 -8.14
C CYS A 125 20.27 -12.98 -7.90
N CYS A 126 20.79 -12.88 -6.67
CA CYS A 126 22.10 -13.43 -6.32
C CYS A 126 22.12 -14.95 -6.40
N LYS A 127 21.07 -15.63 -5.96
CA LYS A 127 20.97 -17.11 -6.08
C LYS A 127 20.98 -17.57 -7.54
N GLU A 128 20.28 -16.88 -8.43
CA GLU A 128 20.23 -17.19 -9.85
C GLU A 128 21.61 -17.15 -10.53
N ILE A 129 22.47 -16.23 -10.08
CA ILE A 129 23.83 -16.09 -10.63
C ILE A 129 24.91 -16.76 -9.78
N GLY A 130 24.51 -17.53 -8.75
CA GLY A 130 25.42 -18.32 -7.91
C GLY A 130 26.24 -17.52 -6.91
N LEU A 131 25.79 -16.32 -6.53
CA LEU A 131 26.38 -15.54 -5.44
C LEU A 131 25.91 -16.04 -4.07
N PRO A 132 26.67 -15.78 -2.99
CA PRO A 132 26.27 -16.15 -1.64
C PRO A 132 24.92 -15.53 -1.26
N SER A 133 24.01 -16.33 -0.73
CA SER A 133 22.74 -15.85 -0.20
C SER A 133 22.95 -15.03 1.06
N LYS A 134 21.95 -14.17 1.36
CA LYS A 134 21.94 -13.34 2.58
C LYS A 134 21.95 -14.20 3.85
N ASP A 135 22.58 -13.66 4.90
CA ASP A 135 22.48 -14.22 6.22
C ASP A 135 21.08 -13.95 6.80
N ASP A 136 20.34 -15.00 7.10
CA ASP A 136 18.97 -14.87 7.63
C ASP A 136 18.93 -14.29 9.06
N LYS A 137 20.08 -14.15 9.74
CA LYS A 137 20.19 -13.68 11.11
C LYS A 137 19.65 -12.25 11.29
N ILE A 138 19.97 -11.34 10.38
CA ILE A 138 19.49 -9.96 10.44
C ILE A 138 17.97 -9.91 10.19
N LYS A 139 17.47 -10.68 9.24
CA LYS A 139 16.04 -10.81 8.99
C LYS A 139 15.29 -11.38 10.21
N GLU A 140 15.94 -12.24 11.00
CA GLU A 140 15.36 -12.81 12.22
C GLU A 140 15.23 -11.77 13.32
N TYR A 141 16.22 -10.86 13.48
CA TYR A 141 16.09 -9.71 14.38
C TYR A 141 14.86 -8.85 14.03
N TRP A 142 14.69 -8.47 12.78
CA TRP A 142 13.52 -7.69 12.35
C TRP A 142 12.19 -8.43 12.54
N LYS A 143 12.13 -9.73 12.25
CA LYS A 143 10.94 -10.57 12.48
C LYS A 143 10.53 -10.65 13.94
N THR A 144 11.49 -10.60 14.85
CA THR A 144 11.25 -10.60 16.31
C THR A 144 11.00 -9.19 16.88
N GLY A 145 10.96 -8.17 16.01
CA GLY A 145 10.65 -6.78 16.39
C GLY A 145 11.84 -6.00 16.95
N VAL A 146 13.07 -6.50 16.79
CA VAL A 146 14.29 -5.77 17.18
C VAL A 146 14.47 -4.58 16.25
N ASP A 147 14.62 -3.37 16.81
CA ASP A 147 14.93 -2.17 16.04
C ASP A 147 16.31 -2.28 15.39
N THR A 148 16.47 -1.75 14.18
CA THR A 148 17.76 -1.81 13.46
C THR A 148 18.92 -1.21 14.26
N PHE A 149 18.66 -0.21 15.09
CA PHE A 149 19.63 0.39 15.98
C PHE A 149 20.12 -0.55 17.10
N ASP A 150 19.29 -1.51 17.49
CA ASP A 150 19.59 -2.46 18.57
C ASP A 150 20.31 -3.72 18.06
N ILE A 151 20.46 -3.86 16.74
CA ILE A 151 21.23 -4.94 16.14
C ILE A 151 22.73 -4.71 16.40
N PRO A 152 23.50 -5.74 16.78
CA PRO A 152 24.94 -5.59 16.99
C PRO A 152 25.63 -4.96 15.76
N LYS A 153 26.31 -3.86 15.97
CA LYS A 153 26.92 -3.01 14.93
C LYS A 153 27.76 -3.80 13.91
N ASN A 154 28.58 -4.74 14.38
CA ASN A 154 29.41 -5.56 13.51
C ASN A 154 28.56 -6.47 12.62
N GLU A 155 27.50 -7.06 13.15
CA GLU A 155 26.60 -7.93 12.37
C GLU A 155 25.85 -7.13 11.29
N LEU A 156 25.35 -5.94 11.65
CA LEU A 156 24.68 -5.05 10.70
C LEU A 156 25.63 -4.56 9.60
N LEU A 157 26.86 -4.16 9.95
CA LEU A 157 27.86 -3.72 8.96
C LEU A 157 28.35 -4.87 8.06
N ASP A 158 28.47 -6.09 8.58
CA ASP A 158 28.79 -7.27 7.80
C ASP A 158 27.67 -7.63 6.82
N TYR A 159 26.41 -7.47 7.25
CA TYR A 159 25.24 -7.65 6.39
C TYR A 159 25.22 -6.60 5.28
N LEU A 160 25.33 -5.33 5.62
CA LEU A 160 25.38 -4.20 4.69
C LEU A 160 26.52 -4.37 3.66
N GLY A 161 27.71 -4.78 4.14
CA GLY A 161 28.86 -5.02 3.27
C GLY A 161 28.60 -6.10 2.23
N ARG A 162 27.92 -7.18 2.60
CA ARG A 162 27.52 -8.26 1.66
C ARG A 162 26.51 -7.76 0.65
N ASP A 163 25.52 -6.97 1.07
CA ASP A 163 24.51 -6.42 0.15
C ASP A 163 25.13 -5.49 -0.89
N VAL A 164 26.05 -4.61 -0.47
CA VAL A 164 26.79 -3.75 -1.40
C VAL A 164 27.67 -4.57 -2.35
N MET A 165 28.34 -5.63 -1.87
CA MET A 165 29.17 -6.51 -2.70
C MET A 165 28.33 -7.30 -3.69
N ASN A 166 27.21 -7.86 -3.24
CA ASN A 166 26.29 -8.60 -4.08
C ASN A 166 25.67 -7.71 -5.16
N THR A 167 25.26 -6.49 -4.80
CA THR A 167 24.76 -5.50 -5.78
C THR A 167 25.81 -5.11 -6.81
N TRP A 168 27.07 -4.99 -6.41
CA TRP A 168 28.19 -4.74 -7.33
C TRP A 168 28.38 -5.89 -8.34
N GLU A 169 28.41 -7.13 -7.88
CA GLU A 169 28.57 -8.30 -8.76
C GLU A 169 27.34 -8.49 -9.66
N LEU A 170 26.14 -8.28 -9.12
CA LEU A 170 24.89 -8.32 -9.91
C LEU A 170 24.91 -7.25 -11.02
N TYR A 171 25.29 -6.00 -10.69
CA TYR A 171 25.46 -4.93 -11.68
C TYR A 171 26.41 -5.36 -12.80
N ARG A 172 27.56 -5.91 -12.47
CA ARG A 172 28.55 -6.37 -13.46
C ARG A 172 27.98 -7.46 -14.36
N TYR A 173 27.31 -8.44 -13.76
CA TYR A 173 26.65 -9.52 -14.50
C TYR A 173 25.59 -8.97 -15.47
N GLN A 174 24.72 -8.10 -14.98
CA GLN A 174 23.69 -7.46 -15.81
C GLN A 174 24.30 -6.65 -16.95
N MET A 175 25.37 -5.90 -16.71
CA MET A 175 26.05 -5.12 -17.76
C MET A 175 26.61 -6.00 -18.88
N GLU A 176 27.11 -7.19 -18.57
CA GLU A 176 27.57 -8.12 -19.62
C GLU A 176 26.40 -8.59 -20.50
N ILE A 177 25.24 -8.86 -19.91
CA ILE A 177 24.03 -9.27 -20.67
C ILE A 177 23.49 -8.10 -21.50
N PHE A 178 23.37 -6.92 -20.93
CA PHE A 178 22.85 -5.75 -21.63
C PHE A 178 23.70 -5.28 -22.79
N LYS A 179 25.01 -5.59 -22.82
CA LYS A 179 25.87 -5.30 -23.98
C LYS A 179 25.41 -6.06 -25.24
N GLU A 180 24.87 -7.26 -25.06
CA GLU A 180 24.35 -8.08 -26.16
C GLU A 180 22.91 -7.73 -26.55
N LEU A 181 22.24 -6.84 -25.77
CA LEU A 181 20.82 -6.46 -25.90
C LEU A 181 20.67 -4.93 -25.99
N PRO A 182 21.12 -4.27 -27.06
CA PRO A 182 21.19 -2.81 -27.13
C PRO A 182 19.83 -2.11 -27.06
N GLU A 183 18.78 -2.73 -27.59
CA GLU A 183 17.42 -2.19 -27.50
C GLU A 183 16.89 -2.24 -26.07
N LEU A 184 17.15 -3.34 -25.37
CA LEU A 184 16.77 -3.48 -23.96
C LEU A 184 17.58 -2.55 -23.06
N MET A 185 18.86 -2.33 -23.38
CA MET A 185 19.70 -1.33 -22.71
C MET A 185 19.10 0.07 -22.84
N THR A 186 18.63 0.43 -24.04
CA THR A 186 17.97 1.73 -24.25
C THR A 186 16.70 1.85 -23.40
N LEU A 187 15.87 0.81 -23.35
CA LEU A 187 14.70 0.77 -22.49
C LEU A 187 15.09 0.89 -21.00
N ALA A 188 16.12 0.16 -20.58
CA ALA A 188 16.60 0.23 -19.19
C ALA A 188 17.03 1.66 -18.82
N GLN A 189 17.78 2.36 -19.71
CA GLN A 189 18.17 3.74 -19.45
C GLN A 189 16.96 4.67 -19.26
N VAL A 190 15.92 4.53 -20.09
CA VAL A 190 14.66 5.31 -19.92
C VAL A 190 14.01 4.98 -18.58
N LYS A 191 13.97 3.70 -18.20
CA LYS A 191 13.41 3.28 -16.91
C LYS A 191 14.21 3.79 -15.71
N MET A 192 15.51 3.92 -15.81
CA MET A 192 16.33 4.56 -14.78
C MET A 192 16.00 6.05 -14.63
N GLU A 193 15.74 6.75 -15.73
CA GLU A 193 15.28 8.14 -15.68
C GLU A 193 13.88 8.27 -15.09
N ASP A 194 12.96 7.32 -15.39
CA ASP A 194 11.64 7.25 -14.76
C ASP A 194 11.75 7.10 -13.24
N ILE A 195 12.64 6.22 -12.74
CA ILE A 195 12.87 6.02 -11.30
C ILE A 195 13.39 7.32 -10.65
N LEU A 196 14.33 7.98 -11.27
CA LEU A 196 14.85 9.25 -10.76
C LEU A 196 13.76 10.31 -10.66
N PHE A 197 12.94 10.42 -11.71
CA PHE A 197 11.81 11.35 -11.74
C PHE A 197 10.76 11.05 -10.67
N THR A 198 10.36 9.78 -10.54
CA THR A 198 9.37 9.39 -9.53
C THR A 198 9.90 9.51 -8.11
N THR A 199 11.21 9.29 -7.89
CA THR A 199 11.87 9.57 -6.61
C THR A 199 11.75 11.05 -6.23
N LEU A 200 11.89 11.97 -7.18
CA LEU A 200 11.65 13.39 -6.96
C LEU A 200 10.19 13.69 -6.62
N MET A 201 9.25 13.10 -7.34
CA MET A 201 7.82 13.24 -7.03
C MET A 201 7.50 12.77 -5.61
N GLU A 202 8.00 11.60 -5.23
CA GLU A 202 7.84 11.05 -3.88
C GLU A 202 8.52 11.94 -2.81
N HIS A 203 9.70 12.51 -3.13
CA HIS A 203 10.42 13.40 -2.23
C HIS A 203 9.66 14.72 -2.00
N HIS A 204 9.13 15.32 -3.05
CA HIS A 204 8.33 16.54 -2.92
C HIS A 204 7.01 16.29 -2.18
N GLY A 205 6.45 15.11 -2.34
CA GLY A 205 5.18 14.75 -1.73
C GLY A 205 3.99 15.51 -2.31
N MET A 206 2.85 15.32 -1.68
CA MET A 206 1.58 15.95 -2.01
C MET A 206 1.01 16.64 -0.77
N ALA A 207 0.63 17.91 -0.92
CA ALA A 207 -0.05 18.63 0.16
C ALA A 207 -1.45 18.05 0.39
N PHE A 208 -1.81 17.84 1.66
CA PHE A 208 -3.14 17.38 2.08
C PHE A 208 -3.67 18.26 3.21
N ASP A 209 -4.81 18.89 2.99
CA ASP A 209 -5.42 19.81 3.94
C ASP A 209 -6.25 19.06 4.98
N LEU A 210 -5.64 18.75 6.11
CA LEU A 210 -6.28 18.04 7.23
C LEU A 210 -7.52 18.77 7.75
N SER A 211 -7.53 20.10 7.72
CA SER A 211 -8.68 20.89 8.22
C SER A 211 -9.90 20.73 7.32
N LYS A 212 -9.69 20.76 6.00
CA LYS A 212 -10.76 20.48 5.03
C LYS A 212 -11.20 19.03 5.11
N ALA A 213 -10.25 18.09 5.25
CA ALA A 213 -10.55 16.67 5.41
C ALA A 213 -11.44 16.43 6.65
N ASP A 214 -11.17 17.09 7.79
CA ASP A 214 -11.99 16.97 8.99
C ASP A 214 -13.41 17.51 8.80
N VAL A 215 -13.58 18.64 8.12
CA VAL A 215 -14.90 19.17 7.78
C VAL A 215 -15.67 18.18 6.91
N HIS A 216 -15.03 17.69 5.86
CA HIS A 216 -15.65 16.74 4.93
C HIS A 216 -15.94 15.39 5.60
N ARG A 217 -15.10 14.94 6.53
CA ARG A 217 -15.37 13.76 7.35
C ARG A 217 -16.70 13.85 8.07
N VAL A 218 -16.97 14.98 8.75
CA VAL A 218 -18.23 15.20 9.47
C VAL A 218 -19.44 15.19 8.52
N GLU A 219 -19.29 15.72 7.32
CA GLU A 219 -20.34 15.69 6.30
C GLU A 219 -20.63 14.27 5.82
N LEU A 220 -19.58 13.48 5.50
CA LEU A 220 -19.72 12.09 5.08
C LEU A 220 -20.32 11.21 6.19
N GLU A 221 -19.92 11.38 7.44
CA GLU A 221 -20.50 10.66 8.57
C GLU A 221 -22.02 10.92 8.69
N LYS A 222 -22.47 12.15 8.46
CA LYS A 222 -23.91 12.48 8.41
C LYS A 222 -24.63 11.84 7.24
N LEU A 223 -24.01 11.83 6.06
CA LEU A 223 -24.59 11.19 4.86
C LEU A 223 -24.67 9.66 5.03
N ILE A 224 -23.66 9.03 5.60
CA ILE A 224 -23.66 7.60 5.93
C ILE A 224 -24.78 7.29 6.94
N ALA A 225 -24.90 8.10 8.00
CA ALA A 225 -25.97 7.92 8.98
C ALA A 225 -27.35 8.13 8.37
N LEU A 226 -27.51 9.10 7.47
CA LEU A 226 -28.77 9.33 6.75
C LEU A 226 -29.13 8.16 5.83
N THR A 227 -28.18 7.65 5.05
CA THR A 227 -28.44 6.48 4.18
C THR A 227 -28.77 5.24 5.00
N GLN A 228 -28.15 5.05 6.16
CA GLN A 228 -28.49 3.96 7.07
C GLN A 228 -29.91 4.13 7.64
N TYR A 229 -30.27 5.34 8.08
CA TYR A 229 -31.63 5.62 8.58
C TYR A 229 -32.71 5.37 7.52
N LEU A 230 -32.47 5.84 6.28
CA LEU A 230 -33.40 5.61 5.15
C LEU A 230 -33.49 4.14 4.77
N TRP A 231 -32.39 3.39 4.89
CA TRP A 231 -32.39 1.95 4.71
C TRP A 231 -33.25 1.26 5.76
N ASP A 232 -33.06 1.57 7.04
CA ASP A 232 -33.82 0.97 8.15
C ASP A 232 -35.33 1.26 8.01
N ASP A 233 -35.71 2.47 7.63
CA ASP A 233 -37.10 2.85 7.36
C ASP A 233 -37.69 2.05 6.17
N ALA A 234 -36.92 1.89 5.09
CA ALA A 234 -37.33 1.07 3.94
C ALA A 234 -37.51 -0.41 4.34
N MET A 235 -36.62 -0.97 5.16
CA MET A 235 -36.74 -2.35 5.64
C MET A 235 -37.94 -2.54 6.56
N LEU A 236 -38.22 -1.59 7.45
CA LEU A 236 -39.45 -1.59 8.27
C LEU A 236 -40.72 -1.54 7.41
N SER A 237 -40.72 -0.79 6.33
CA SER A 237 -41.85 -0.76 5.39
C SER A 237 -42.04 -2.11 4.71
N LEU A 238 -40.96 -2.72 4.20
CA LEU A 238 -41.01 -4.05 3.57
C LEU A 238 -41.48 -5.16 4.54
N ALA A 239 -41.07 -5.08 5.81
CA ALA A 239 -41.54 -6.00 6.85
C ALA A 239 -43.03 -5.81 7.15
N ARG A 240 -43.48 -4.55 7.29
CA ARG A 240 -44.90 -4.21 7.50
C ARG A 240 -45.78 -4.73 6.36
N ASP A 241 -45.30 -4.64 5.13
CA ASP A 241 -45.97 -5.15 3.93
C ASP A 241 -45.83 -6.66 3.77
N LYS A 242 -45.18 -7.34 4.71
CA LYS A 242 -44.92 -8.80 4.74
C LYS A 242 -44.11 -9.29 3.53
N PHE A 243 -43.31 -8.40 2.95
CA PHE A 243 -42.40 -8.78 1.87
C PHE A 243 -41.15 -9.48 2.41
N ILE A 244 -40.69 -9.08 3.60
CA ILE A 244 -39.59 -9.72 4.34
C ILE A 244 -40.06 -10.14 5.74
N PRO A 245 -39.42 -11.15 6.37
CA PRO A 245 -39.67 -11.48 7.79
C PRO A 245 -39.36 -10.30 8.71
N GLU A 246 -40.20 -10.09 9.74
CA GLU A 246 -40.00 -8.99 10.72
C GLU A 246 -38.67 -9.14 11.50
N GLU A 247 -38.26 -10.39 11.74
CA GLU A 247 -37.06 -10.74 12.50
C GLU A 247 -35.78 -10.66 11.67
N TRP A 248 -35.89 -10.58 10.33
CA TRP A 248 -34.75 -10.44 9.44
C TRP A 248 -34.42 -8.98 9.23
N HIS A 249 -33.23 -8.57 9.68
CA HIS A 249 -32.70 -7.21 9.53
C HIS A 249 -31.56 -7.19 8.50
N PRO A 250 -31.87 -7.07 7.20
CA PRO A 250 -30.85 -7.06 6.15
C PRO A 250 -29.93 -5.87 6.29
N SER A 251 -28.62 -6.11 6.12
CA SER A 251 -27.62 -5.06 6.23
C SER A 251 -27.34 -4.41 4.88
N ILE A 252 -27.33 -3.06 4.84
CA ILE A 252 -26.97 -2.28 3.65
C ILE A 252 -25.56 -2.59 3.14
N THR A 253 -24.64 -3.00 4.05
CA THR A 253 -23.26 -3.35 3.71
C THR A 253 -23.09 -4.80 3.26
N SER A 254 -24.10 -5.65 3.46
CA SER A 254 -24.07 -7.06 3.09
C SER A 254 -24.50 -7.25 1.64
N GLY A 255 -23.56 -7.54 0.75
CA GLY A 255 -23.90 -7.86 -0.64
C GLY A 255 -24.84 -9.06 -0.79
N ARG A 256 -24.81 -10.00 0.16
CA ARG A 256 -25.73 -11.14 0.23
C ARG A 256 -27.15 -10.67 0.49
N ASP A 257 -27.36 -9.86 1.52
CA ASP A 257 -28.70 -9.41 1.93
C ASP A 257 -29.32 -8.52 0.86
N VAL A 258 -28.51 -7.59 0.32
CA VAL A 258 -28.92 -6.76 -0.83
C VAL A 258 -29.31 -7.63 -2.03
N GLY A 259 -28.53 -8.67 -2.31
CA GLY A 259 -28.84 -9.60 -3.41
C GLY A 259 -30.13 -10.38 -3.18
N ILE A 260 -30.40 -10.84 -1.97
CA ILE A 260 -31.67 -11.53 -1.62
C ILE A 260 -32.86 -10.57 -1.77
N LEU A 261 -32.74 -9.31 -1.32
CA LEU A 261 -33.79 -8.31 -1.48
C LEU A 261 -34.11 -8.04 -2.95
N LEU A 262 -33.08 -7.84 -3.76
CA LEU A 262 -33.25 -7.46 -5.17
C LEU A 262 -33.69 -8.63 -6.06
N PHE A 263 -33.12 -9.82 -5.86
CA PHE A 263 -33.26 -10.94 -6.79
C PHE A 263 -33.93 -12.19 -6.20
N GLY A 264 -34.33 -12.09 -4.92
CA GLY A 264 -34.97 -13.20 -4.21
C GLY A 264 -33.95 -14.20 -3.63
N GLY A 265 -34.42 -15.04 -2.75
CA GLY A 265 -33.61 -16.08 -2.13
C GLY A 265 -34.05 -16.44 -0.72
N GLU A 266 -33.14 -17.02 0.05
CA GLU A 266 -33.39 -17.47 1.41
C GLU A 266 -32.71 -16.52 2.41
N ALA A 267 -33.53 -15.74 3.14
CA ALA A 267 -33.08 -14.93 4.26
C ALA A 267 -32.66 -15.84 5.42
N LYS A 268 -31.61 -15.46 6.15
CA LYS A 268 -31.14 -16.19 7.32
C LYS A 268 -30.84 -15.20 8.45
N TRP A 269 -31.29 -15.56 9.66
CA TRP A 269 -31.00 -14.81 10.88
C TRP A 269 -30.83 -15.72 12.08
N GLU A 270 -30.22 -15.22 13.14
CA GLU A 270 -30.12 -15.92 14.42
C GLU A 270 -31.18 -15.41 15.37
N GLU A 271 -31.87 -16.34 16.02
CA GLU A 271 -32.86 -16.04 17.08
C GLU A 271 -32.40 -16.70 18.40
N GLU A 272 -32.58 -15.98 19.52
CA GLU A 272 -32.29 -16.54 20.82
C GLU A 272 -33.51 -17.28 21.37
N GLU A 273 -33.40 -18.57 21.53
CA GLU A 273 -34.42 -19.43 22.18
C GLU A 273 -34.02 -19.75 23.62
N LEU A 274 -34.99 -19.71 24.52
CA LEU A 274 -34.83 -20.19 25.87
C LEU A 274 -34.62 -21.71 25.90
N THR A 275 -33.55 -22.17 26.56
CA THR A 275 -33.24 -23.60 26.69
C THR A 275 -34.06 -24.30 27.76
N GLY A 276 -34.84 -23.58 28.56
CA GLY A 276 -35.52 -24.11 29.75
C GLY A 276 -34.60 -24.29 30.94
N GLU A 277 -33.32 -24.06 30.82
CA GLU A 277 -32.34 -24.11 31.88
C GLU A 277 -32.00 -22.75 32.45
N VAL A 278 -31.46 -22.71 33.68
CA VAL A 278 -30.92 -21.51 34.31
C VAL A 278 -29.43 -21.65 34.59
N PHE A 279 -28.71 -20.53 34.65
CA PHE A 279 -27.32 -20.52 35.08
C PHE A 279 -27.22 -20.94 36.55
N LYS A 280 -26.45 -22.00 36.86
CA LYS A 280 -26.31 -22.55 38.20
C LYS A 280 -25.26 -21.84 39.06
N THR A 281 -24.30 -21.15 38.43
CA THR A 281 -23.15 -20.48 39.09
C THR A 281 -22.77 -19.17 38.38
N GLY A 282 -21.97 -18.31 39.04
CA GLY A 282 -21.46 -17.07 38.49
C GLY A 282 -22.43 -15.90 38.56
N ALA A 283 -22.03 -14.74 37.93
CA ALA A 283 -22.79 -13.48 37.96
C ALA A 283 -24.21 -13.60 37.34
N ARG A 284 -24.48 -14.61 36.53
CA ARG A 284 -25.80 -14.85 35.89
C ARG A 284 -26.64 -15.93 36.60
N LYS A 285 -26.26 -16.34 37.82
CA LYS A 285 -26.99 -17.38 38.55
C LYS A 285 -28.49 -17.07 38.66
N GLY A 286 -29.32 -18.00 38.24
CA GLY A 286 -30.78 -17.87 38.23
C GLY A 286 -31.37 -17.23 36.97
N GLN A 287 -30.55 -16.68 36.08
CA GLN A 287 -31.05 -16.17 34.79
C GLN A 287 -31.29 -17.34 33.81
N PRO A 288 -32.30 -17.23 32.94
CA PRO A 288 -32.53 -18.21 31.88
C PRO A 288 -31.32 -18.30 30.93
N LYS A 289 -31.03 -19.54 30.51
CA LYS A 289 -30.06 -19.77 29.43
C LYS A 289 -30.76 -19.65 28.09
N THR A 290 -30.11 -18.97 27.13
CA THR A 290 -30.53 -18.95 25.74
C THR A 290 -29.55 -19.74 24.86
N ARG A 291 -30.02 -20.24 23.73
CA ARG A 291 -29.22 -20.76 22.63
C ARG A 291 -29.56 -19.96 21.36
N LYS A 292 -28.60 -19.79 20.51
CA LYS A 292 -28.80 -19.22 19.17
C LYS A 292 -29.28 -20.29 18.22
N VAL A 293 -30.38 -20.05 17.53
CA VAL A 293 -30.96 -20.92 16.51
C VAL A 293 -31.00 -20.17 15.19
N GLU A 294 -30.45 -20.76 14.12
CA GLU A 294 -30.55 -20.22 12.79
C GLU A 294 -31.98 -20.40 12.25
N ARG A 295 -32.59 -19.33 11.79
CA ARG A 295 -33.88 -19.32 11.11
C ARG A 295 -33.70 -19.00 9.65
N THR A 296 -34.57 -19.53 8.81
CA THR A 296 -34.56 -19.24 7.39
C THR A 296 -35.98 -18.97 6.89
N SER A 297 -36.12 -18.08 5.90
CA SER A 297 -37.39 -17.81 5.23
C SER A 297 -37.14 -17.39 3.78
N PRO A 298 -37.97 -17.83 2.84
CA PRO A 298 -37.90 -17.37 1.47
C PRO A 298 -38.31 -15.90 1.37
N VAL A 299 -37.60 -15.14 0.54
CA VAL A 299 -37.88 -13.73 0.18
C VAL A 299 -38.04 -13.64 -1.33
N GLY A 300 -39.09 -12.96 -1.79
CA GLY A 300 -39.32 -12.70 -3.19
C GLY A 300 -38.35 -11.66 -3.77
N ALA A 301 -38.26 -11.56 -5.09
CA ALA A 301 -37.44 -10.56 -5.76
C ALA A 301 -38.17 -9.20 -5.81
N LEU A 302 -37.51 -8.13 -5.38
CA LEU A 302 -38.00 -6.76 -5.63
C LEU A 302 -37.85 -6.35 -7.10
N SER A 303 -36.76 -6.78 -7.75
CA SER A 303 -36.51 -6.53 -9.17
C SER A 303 -36.80 -7.78 -9.99
N THR A 304 -37.79 -7.69 -10.88
CA THR A 304 -38.15 -8.78 -11.79
C THR A 304 -37.71 -8.52 -13.23
N SER A 305 -37.36 -7.29 -13.58
CA SER A 305 -36.92 -6.87 -14.90
C SER A 305 -35.44 -7.06 -15.15
N VAL A 306 -34.62 -6.94 -14.12
CA VAL A 306 -33.15 -7.19 -14.19
C VAL A 306 -32.88 -8.61 -13.70
N PRO A 307 -32.37 -9.51 -14.55
CA PRO A 307 -32.02 -10.85 -14.08
C PRO A 307 -30.83 -10.81 -13.15
N GLY A 308 -30.96 -11.43 -11.97
CA GLY A 308 -29.85 -11.58 -11.04
C GLY A 308 -28.73 -12.44 -11.65
N GLN A 309 -27.48 -12.04 -11.40
CA GLN A 309 -26.30 -12.82 -11.77
C GLN A 309 -25.76 -13.53 -10.53
N ALA A 310 -25.75 -14.86 -10.56
CA ALA A 310 -25.22 -15.66 -9.45
C ALA A 310 -23.68 -15.56 -9.36
N ASN A 311 -23.19 -15.62 -8.13
CA ASN A 311 -21.76 -15.78 -7.82
C ASN A 311 -21.59 -16.89 -6.79
N LYS A 312 -20.34 -17.11 -6.30
CA LYS A 312 -20.04 -18.18 -5.31
C LYS A 312 -20.75 -18.00 -3.96
N THR A 313 -21.18 -16.80 -3.62
CA THR A 313 -21.75 -16.42 -2.32
C THR A 313 -23.22 -16.00 -2.38
N GLY A 314 -23.86 -16.06 -3.57
CA GLY A 314 -25.23 -15.65 -3.79
C GLY A 314 -25.39 -14.85 -5.11
N TRP A 315 -25.85 -13.61 -5.02
CA TRP A 315 -26.04 -12.71 -6.16
C TRP A 315 -24.90 -11.70 -6.26
N LYS A 316 -24.53 -11.33 -7.48
CA LYS A 316 -23.70 -10.15 -7.71
C LYS A 316 -24.48 -8.89 -7.36
N THR A 317 -23.84 -8.01 -6.65
CA THR A 317 -24.35 -6.68 -6.26
C THR A 317 -23.27 -5.62 -6.44
N ASP A 318 -22.44 -5.77 -7.50
CA ASP A 318 -21.50 -4.72 -7.90
C ASP A 318 -22.24 -3.48 -8.42
N ASP A 319 -21.51 -2.39 -8.55
CA ASP A 319 -22.10 -1.11 -8.88
C ASP A 319 -22.78 -1.13 -10.26
N ASP A 320 -22.25 -1.89 -11.23
CA ASP A 320 -22.86 -2.02 -12.57
C ASP A 320 -24.24 -2.67 -12.49
N ILE A 321 -24.39 -3.73 -11.71
CA ILE A 321 -25.68 -4.41 -11.51
C ILE A 321 -26.66 -3.48 -10.78
N LEU A 322 -26.23 -2.78 -9.75
CA LEU A 322 -27.10 -1.86 -9.01
C LEU A 322 -27.53 -0.67 -9.89
N GLN A 323 -26.65 -0.15 -10.73
CA GLN A 323 -27.00 0.87 -11.72
C GLN A 323 -28.02 0.36 -12.73
N CYS A 324 -27.88 -0.86 -13.24
CA CYS A 324 -28.88 -1.49 -14.09
C CYS A 324 -30.23 -1.56 -13.39
N VAL A 325 -30.31 -1.97 -12.13
CA VAL A 325 -31.56 -1.99 -11.36
C VAL A 325 -32.16 -0.59 -11.24
N MET A 326 -31.36 0.43 -10.98
CA MET A 326 -31.84 1.81 -10.94
C MET A 326 -32.40 2.29 -12.28
N HIS A 327 -31.73 1.97 -13.39
CA HIS A 327 -32.18 2.40 -14.73
C HIS A 327 -33.47 1.72 -15.20
N GLU A 328 -33.64 0.47 -14.84
CA GLU A 328 -34.84 -0.31 -15.25
C GLU A 328 -36.07 -0.01 -14.39
N HIS A 329 -35.93 0.70 -13.29
CA HIS A 329 -37.00 1.00 -12.36
C HIS A 329 -37.21 2.51 -12.17
N VAL A 330 -38.46 2.92 -12.06
CA VAL A 330 -38.80 4.33 -11.83
C VAL A 330 -38.39 4.79 -10.43
N PRO A 331 -37.84 6.03 -10.29
CA PRO A 331 -37.57 6.58 -8.98
C PRO A 331 -38.76 6.53 -8.02
N GLY A 332 -38.52 6.16 -6.77
CA GLY A 332 -39.53 6.07 -5.72
C GLY A 332 -40.11 4.68 -5.49
N ILE A 333 -39.90 3.71 -6.38
CA ILE A 333 -40.27 2.31 -6.11
C ILE A 333 -39.14 1.54 -5.40
N ALA A 334 -39.50 0.49 -4.67
CA ALA A 334 -38.62 -0.23 -3.78
C ALA A 334 -37.28 -0.68 -4.41
N PRO A 335 -37.23 -1.36 -5.60
CA PRO A 335 -35.94 -1.81 -6.14
C PRO A 335 -35.01 -0.66 -6.54
N HIS A 336 -35.55 0.44 -7.09
CA HIS A 336 -34.77 1.65 -7.37
C HIS A 336 -34.17 2.25 -6.09
N ASN A 337 -35.01 2.43 -5.06
CA ASN A 337 -34.59 3.05 -3.81
C ASN A 337 -33.54 2.20 -3.09
N VAL A 338 -33.71 0.88 -3.03
CA VAL A 338 -32.75 -0.05 -2.44
C VAL A 338 -31.40 0.04 -3.16
N ALA A 339 -31.38 -0.03 -4.49
CA ALA A 339 -30.14 0.05 -5.26
C ALA A 339 -29.46 1.40 -5.08
N LYS A 340 -30.21 2.51 -5.11
CA LYS A 340 -29.71 3.86 -4.90
C LYS A 340 -29.05 4.03 -3.53
N LEU A 341 -29.75 3.62 -2.46
CA LEU A 341 -29.24 3.74 -1.08
C LEU A 341 -27.93 2.95 -0.90
N VAL A 342 -27.85 1.76 -1.48
CA VAL A 342 -26.62 0.94 -1.40
C VAL A 342 -25.46 1.62 -2.13
N LEU A 343 -25.69 2.16 -3.33
CA LEU A 343 -24.65 2.86 -4.09
C LEU A 343 -24.17 4.11 -3.36
N GLU A 344 -25.08 4.94 -2.86
CA GLU A 344 -24.75 6.14 -2.10
C GLU A 344 -24.00 5.80 -0.80
N HIS A 345 -24.47 4.84 -0.03
CA HIS A 345 -23.80 4.40 1.20
C HIS A 345 -22.40 3.88 0.96
N ARG A 346 -22.20 3.08 -0.12
CA ARG A 346 -20.88 2.58 -0.52
C ARG A 346 -19.95 3.70 -0.95
N ALA A 347 -20.46 4.65 -1.74
CA ALA A 347 -19.67 5.79 -2.21
C ALA A 347 -19.16 6.62 -1.02
N TYR A 348 -20.05 7.03 -0.10
CA TYR A 348 -19.69 7.80 1.08
C TYR A 348 -18.74 7.04 2.02
N THR A 349 -18.99 5.76 2.25
CA THR A 349 -18.13 4.93 3.09
C THR A 349 -16.73 4.75 2.49
N LYS A 350 -16.64 4.54 1.17
CA LYS A 350 -15.36 4.45 0.45
C LYS A 350 -14.60 5.77 0.51
N GLU A 351 -15.29 6.88 0.28
CA GLU A 351 -14.70 8.21 0.34
C GLU A 351 -14.15 8.51 1.73
N LEU A 352 -14.95 8.26 2.77
CA LEU A 352 -14.55 8.44 4.16
C LEU A 352 -13.34 7.57 4.53
N SER A 353 -13.42 6.27 4.25
CA SER A 353 -12.39 5.32 4.69
C SER A 353 -11.10 5.42 3.88
N THR A 354 -11.20 5.56 2.55
CA THR A 354 -10.04 5.51 1.66
C THR A 354 -9.37 6.87 1.53
N TYR A 355 -10.16 7.91 1.22
CA TYR A 355 -9.57 9.20 0.86
C TYR A 355 -9.44 10.13 2.07
N ILE A 356 -10.44 10.17 2.95
CA ILE A 356 -10.36 11.06 4.12
C ILE A 356 -9.51 10.41 5.23
N THR A 357 -9.95 9.29 5.78
CA THR A 357 -9.25 8.64 6.90
C THR A 357 -7.89 8.07 6.46
N GLY A 358 -7.88 7.34 5.33
CA GLY A 358 -6.67 6.70 4.83
C GLY A 358 -5.58 7.71 4.45
N TYR A 359 -5.92 8.80 3.76
CA TYR A 359 -4.92 9.83 3.41
C TYR A 359 -4.48 10.64 4.62
N SER A 360 -5.41 10.97 5.54
CA SER A 360 -5.05 11.66 6.78
C SER A 360 -4.02 10.90 7.60
N SER A 361 -4.10 9.56 7.68
CA SER A 361 -3.14 8.73 8.41
C SER A 361 -1.75 8.69 7.76
N MET A 362 -1.66 9.05 6.47
CA MET A 362 -0.41 9.04 5.70
C MET A 362 0.29 10.39 5.64
N VAL A 363 -0.31 11.44 6.20
CA VAL A 363 0.35 12.75 6.32
C VAL A 363 1.52 12.63 7.27
N SER A 364 2.71 12.94 6.79
CA SER A 364 3.92 12.98 7.60
C SER A 364 3.87 14.17 8.57
N PRO A 365 4.00 13.96 9.89
CA PRO A 365 4.01 15.07 10.84
C PRO A 365 5.27 15.94 10.76
N GLY A 366 6.30 15.50 10.03
CA GLY A 366 7.55 16.26 9.88
C GLY A 366 7.49 17.42 8.90
N ASP A 367 6.66 17.31 7.87
CA ASP A 367 6.51 18.32 6.80
C ASP A 367 5.07 18.55 6.34
N MET A 368 4.12 17.83 6.94
CA MET A 368 2.69 17.91 6.64
C MET A 368 2.33 17.52 5.20
N MET A 369 3.15 16.65 4.59
CA MET A 369 2.94 16.14 3.23
C MET A 369 2.63 14.64 3.25
N ILE A 370 2.01 14.16 2.18
CA ILE A 370 1.88 12.74 1.88
C ILE A 370 2.98 12.37 0.89
N HIS A 371 3.79 11.36 1.22
CA HIS A 371 4.84 10.83 0.36
C HIS A 371 4.42 9.45 -0.17
N PRO A 372 3.83 9.36 -1.36
CA PRO A 372 3.43 8.08 -1.93
C PRO A 372 4.65 7.20 -2.24
N SER A 373 4.42 5.93 -2.50
CA SER A 373 5.44 5.02 -3.02
C SER A 373 5.07 4.57 -4.43
N ILE A 374 5.90 4.88 -5.41
CA ILE A 374 5.70 4.52 -6.82
C ILE A 374 6.58 3.32 -7.15
N ASN A 375 5.95 2.23 -7.58
CA ASN A 375 6.62 0.97 -7.83
C ASN A 375 6.73 0.71 -9.34
N HIS A 376 7.93 0.40 -9.80
CA HIS A 376 8.24 0.20 -11.22
C HIS A 376 8.23 -1.26 -11.67
N CYS A 377 8.33 -2.22 -10.72
CA CYS A 377 8.44 -3.65 -10.98
C CYS A 377 7.22 -4.46 -10.51
N SER A 378 6.05 -3.81 -10.39
CA SER A 378 4.87 -4.40 -9.72
C SER A 378 3.88 -5.08 -10.64
N THR A 379 3.99 -4.89 -11.95
CA THR A 379 2.99 -5.38 -12.91
C THR A 379 3.67 -6.08 -14.09
N ALA A 380 3.10 -7.17 -14.58
CA ALA A 380 3.61 -7.87 -15.77
C ALA A 380 3.43 -7.08 -17.08
N THR A 381 2.77 -5.92 -17.04
CA THR A 381 2.51 -5.06 -18.20
C THR A 381 3.44 -3.85 -18.32
N GLY A 382 4.40 -3.69 -17.39
CA GLY A 382 5.31 -2.55 -17.35
C GLY A 382 4.70 -1.24 -16.85
N ARG A 383 3.44 -1.26 -16.37
CA ARG A 383 2.81 -0.10 -15.73
C ARG A 383 3.41 0.12 -14.35
N GLN A 384 3.55 1.37 -13.98
CA GLN A 384 3.85 1.73 -12.59
C GLN A 384 2.61 1.53 -11.72
N SER A 385 2.78 1.18 -10.46
CA SER A 385 1.73 1.23 -9.44
C SER A 385 2.10 2.20 -8.34
N CYS A 386 1.08 2.73 -7.67
CA CYS A 386 1.25 3.68 -6.58
C CYS A 386 0.60 3.14 -5.31
N THR A 387 1.31 3.23 -4.19
CA THR A 387 0.85 2.80 -2.86
C THR A 387 1.20 3.85 -1.80
N LYS A 388 0.57 3.79 -0.66
CA LYS A 388 0.84 4.64 0.52
C LYS A 388 0.75 6.16 0.27
N PRO A 389 -0.38 6.67 -0.24
CA PRO A 389 -1.57 5.99 -0.75
C PRO A 389 -1.51 5.72 -2.26
N ASN A 390 -2.52 5.00 -2.77
CA ASN A 390 -2.67 4.83 -4.21
C ASN A 390 -3.30 6.09 -4.84
N LEU A 391 -2.46 6.98 -5.35
CA LEU A 391 -2.90 8.22 -5.99
C LEU A 391 -3.43 8.03 -7.42
N GLN A 392 -3.24 6.85 -8.01
CA GLN A 392 -3.72 6.56 -9.39
C GLN A 392 -5.22 6.24 -9.44
N ASN A 393 -5.83 5.94 -8.31
CA ASN A 393 -7.23 5.56 -8.19
C ASN A 393 -8.09 6.60 -7.45
N VAL A 394 -7.66 7.86 -7.43
CA VAL A 394 -8.47 8.94 -6.87
C VAL A 394 -9.69 9.12 -7.77
N SER A 395 -10.89 8.95 -7.20
CA SER A 395 -12.14 9.17 -7.92
C SER A 395 -12.23 10.64 -8.36
N GLY A 396 -12.47 10.87 -9.64
CA GLY A 396 -12.82 12.21 -10.13
C GLY A 396 -14.15 12.62 -9.48
N VAL A 397 -14.16 13.77 -8.81
CA VAL A 397 -15.43 14.40 -8.46
C VAL A 397 -15.94 15.01 -9.75
N GLU A 398 -16.95 14.42 -10.36
CA GLU A 398 -17.78 15.14 -11.33
C GLU A 398 -18.54 16.21 -10.54
N ASN A 399 -18.15 17.49 -10.77
CA ASN A 399 -18.85 18.66 -10.23
C ASN A 399 -20.26 18.78 -10.85
#